data_ce8725a274fffe789f6246bf17e559d6
#
_entry.id   ce8725a274fffe789f6246bf17e559d6
#
_cell.length_a   1.000
_cell.length_b   1.000
_cell.length_c   1.000
_cell.angle_alpha   90.00
_cell.angle_beta   90.00
_cell.angle_gamma   90.00
#
_symmetry.space_group_name_H-M   'P 1'
#
loop_
_entity.id
_entity.type
_entity.pdbx_description
1 polymer ?
#
loop_
_entity_poly.entity_id
_entity_poly.type
_entity_poly.pdbx_seq_one_letter_code
_entity_poly.pdbx_strand_id
1 'polypeptide(L)'
;MWFIDALRHTPSLAIFLTIGLGFLLGKIKFKGFSLGTVTSVLIVGVLVGQLNIDVGGPLKTVSFMLFLFCIGYSVGPQFFRSLRGDGLKEVIFAVVMCILILVTAFGVALWMGLDPGQAAGMMAGASTASPVVGAAEDTVAGLSLPKEQVDAMLNAIPVCYAMTYVFGTIGAVWLLGYIGPAMMGGIEKVRQMTREYEKTHTASSASDNPAFIDACRKVAFRAFRTDGTWMTTPHTASEIEKKYLSQGRPITVERVRRADGTLIDTVSDTVINPGDTIVISSRREFVIGDNEWLGHEVPGTGILTFPVEDVQITVSRRFTPMTIHNLVEQEWMYGVQIKNIWRNGSPVTPKDDTLITKGDIIEVVGRKKEVTTAADHLGYADVPTLATDFVFVGLGTLLGGLLGTLAVKFGNVSISLGTSGGALIAGLLLGWIRSKRPVYGAIPKASLWVFNNLGLNMYIAVIGIASGPSFISSFEAVGPKIFIAGLIVTLIPMFIGLILSFKVFKFHPAIALGCCAGARKTTAGLGAVQERLGSSVPAIGYTITYAVSNTVLIIFGIILVLLLA
;
A
#
# COMPACT_ATOMS: atom_id res chain seq x y z
N MET A 1 -29.45 -32.57 -1.22
CA MET A 1 -28.78 -33.38 -0.18
C MET A 1 -27.30 -33.54 -0.46
N TRP A 2 -26.85 -34.17 -1.55
CA TRP A 2 -25.42 -34.37 -1.85
C TRP A 2 -24.52 -33.11 -1.69
N PHE A 3 -24.94 -31.96 -2.18
CA PHE A 3 -24.14 -30.71 -2.10
C PHE A 3 -23.94 -30.23 -0.65
N ILE A 4 -24.99 -30.27 0.16
CA ILE A 4 -24.92 -29.89 1.58
C ILE A 4 -24.05 -30.86 2.36
N ASP A 5 -24.19 -32.18 2.08
CA ASP A 5 -23.37 -33.19 2.73
C ASP A 5 -21.90 -33.06 2.36
N ALA A 6 -21.59 -32.72 1.10
CA ALA A 6 -20.23 -32.43 0.65
C ALA A 6 -19.62 -31.23 1.40
N LEU A 7 -20.39 -30.16 1.63
CA LEU A 7 -19.93 -28.98 2.39
C LEU A 7 -19.69 -29.31 3.86
N ARG A 8 -20.52 -30.18 4.47
CA ARG A 8 -20.35 -30.62 5.86
C ARG A 8 -19.15 -31.53 6.06
N HIS A 9 -18.91 -32.45 5.13
CA HIS A 9 -17.77 -33.36 5.20
C HIS A 9 -16.44 -32.74 4.75
N THR A 10 -16.50 -31.64 3.98
CA THR A 10 -15.32 -30.99 3.46
C THR A 10 -15.41 -29.46 3.72
N PRO A 11 -15.09 -28.99 4.95
CA PRO A 11 -15.22 -27.58 5.34
C PRO A 11 -14.48 -26.61 4.43
N SER A 12 -13.38 -27.04 3.79
CA SER A 12 -12.65 -26.22 2.83
C SER A 12 -13.51 -25.78 1.65
N LEU A 13 -14.44 -26.62 1.17
CA LEU A 13 -15.37 -26.25 0.11
C LEU A 13 -16.32 -25.13 0.55
N ALA A 14 -16.79 -25.21 1.80
CA ALA A 14 -17.65 -24.18 2.37
C ALA A 14 -16.92 -22.82 2.47
N ILE A 15 -15.62 -22.81 2.78
CA ILE A 15 -14.80 -21.60 2.82
C ILE A 15 -14.68 -21.00 1.41
N PHE A 16 -14.33 -21.79 0.39
CA PHE A 16 -14.23 -21.28 -0.98
C PHE A 16 -15.57 -20.81 -1.53
N LEU A 17 -16.65 -21.51 -1.23
CA LEU A 17 -18.00 -21.08 -1.57
C LEU A 17 -18.31 -19.72 -0.94
N THR A 18 -18.01 -19.57 0.35
CA THR A 18 -18.23 -18.34 1.11
C THR A 18 -17.42 -17.16 0.52
N ILE A 19 -16.15 -17.40 0.20
CA ILE A 19 -15.30 -16.37 -0.42
C ILE A 19 -15.86 -16.00 -1.81
N GLY A 20 -16.14 -16.98 -2.66
CA GLY A 20 -16.62 -16.76 -4.03
C GLY A 20 -17.93 -15.97 -4.07
N LEU A 21 -18.93 -16.42 -3.32
CA LEU A 21 -20.23 -15.73 -3.23
C LEU A 21 -20.12 -14.38 -2.52
N GLY A 22 -19.26 -14.28 -1.49
CA GLY A 22 -19.01 -13.03 -0.77
C GLY A 22 -18.37 -11.96 -1.67
N PHE A 23 -17.40 -12.34 -2.49
CA PHE A 23 -16.82 -11.40 -3.48
C PHE A 23 -17.82 -11.00 -4.55
N LEU A 24 -18.68 -11.93 -5.01
CA LEU A 24 -19.75 -11.64 -5.95
C LEU A 24 -20.73 -10.62 -5.37
N LEU A 25 -21.21 -10.86 -4.16
CA LEU A 25 -22.12 -9.97 -3.44
C LEU A 25 -21.46 -8.58 -3.17
N GLY A 26 -20.18 -8.56 -2.81
CA GLY A 26 -19.44 -7.33 -2.54
C GLY A 26 -19.22 -6.44 -3.76
N LYS A 27 -19.32 -6.99 -4.97
CA LYS A 27 -19.26 -6.22 -6.22
C LYS A 27 -20.57 -5.52 -6.58
N ILE A 28 -21.69 -5.94 -5.98
CA ILE A 28 -23.00 -5.35 -6.28
C ILE A 28 -23.04 -3.93 -5.71
N LYS A 29 -23.27 -2.97 -6.59
CA LYS A 29 -23.45 -1.55 -6.23
C LYS A 29 -24.92 -1.19 -6.30
N PHE A 30 -25.46 -0.73 -5.19
CA PHE A 30 -26.81 -0.19 -5.12
C PHE A 30 -26.74 1.32 -4.90
N LYS A 31 -27.21 2.12 -5.87
CA LYS A 31 -27.14 3.60 -5.83
C LYS A 31 -25.74 4.15 -5.47
N GLY A 32 -24.68 3.54 -6.04
CA GLY A 32 -23.28 3.95 -5.78
C GLY A 32 -22.67 3.40 -4.47
N PHE A 33 -23.45 2.72 -3.64
CA PHE A 33 -22.99 2.07 -2.40
C PHE A 33 -22.73 0.57 -2.63
N SER A 34 -21.64 0.05 -2.08
CA SER A 34 -21.36 -1.40 -2.02
C SER A 34 -21.04 -1.78 -0.57
N LEU A 35 -21.50 -2.97 -0.16
CA LEU A 35 -21.19 -3.52 1.17
C LEU A 35 -19.70 -3.79 1.39
N GLY A 36 -18.93 -3.85 0.30
CA GLY A 36 -17.54 -4.26 0.33
C GLY A 36 -17.36 -5.78 0.49
N THR A 37 -16.20 -6.29 0.09
CA THR A 37 -15.94 -7.73 0.05
C THR A 37 -15.96 -8.37 1.43
N VAL A 38 -15.35 -7.74 2.43
CA VAL A 38 -15.20 -8.28 3.79
C VAL A 38 -16.55 -8.51 4.47
N THR A 39 -17.44 -7.49 4.45
CA THR A 39 -18.78 -7.63 5.04
C THR A 39 -19.62 -8.64 4.29
N SER A 40 -19.52 -8.66 2.97
CA SER A 40 -20.25 -9.62 2.13
C SER A 40 -19.79 -11.05 2.38
N VAL A 41 -18.48 -11.30 2.53
CA VAL A 41 -17.93 -12.61 2.90
C VAL A 41 -18.43 -13.03 4.29
N LEU A 42 -18.48 -12.09 5.26
CA LEU A 42 -19.02 -12.39 6.58
C LEU A 42 -20.49 -12.82 6.52
N ILE A 43 -21.33 -12.04 5.82
CA ILE A 43 -22.77 -12.35 5.68
C ILE A 43 -22.98 -13.71 5.02
N VAL A 44 -22.29 -13.98 3.91
CA VAL A 44 -22.37 -15.28 3.23
C VAL A 44 -21.85 -16.38 4.14
N GLY A 45 -20.78 -16.12 4.91
CA GLY A 45 -20.23 -17.07 5.89
C GLY A 45 -21.26 -17.46 6.96
N VAL A 46 -21.95 -16.45 7.52
CA VAL A 46 -23.05 -16.67 8.50
C VAL A 46 -24.18 -17.51 7.90
N LEU A 47 -24.57 -17.25 6.64
CA LEU A 47 -25.59 -18.03 5.95
C LEU A 47 -25.16 -19.49 5.70
N VAL A 48 -23.92 -19.69 5.24
CA VAL A 48 -23.34 -21.02 5.04
C VAL A 48 -23.17 -21.76 6.37
N GLY A 49 -22.82 -21.04 7.44
CA GLY A 49 -22.67 -21.56 8.80
C GLY A 49 -23.97 -22.12 9.39
N GLN A 50 -25.16 -21.67 8.93
CA GLN A 50 -26.44 -22.27 9.32
C GLN A 50 -26.52 -23.77 8.99
N LEU A 51 -25.64 -24.27 8.12
CA LEU A 51 -25.53 -25.67 7.80
C LEU A 51 -24.78 -26.49 8.87
N ASN A 52 -24.38 -25.89 9.99
CA ASN A 52 -23.60 -26.50 11.08
C ASN A 52 -22.32 -27.19 10.58
N ILE A 53 -21.46 -26.37 9.93
CA ILE A 53 -20.17 -26.82 9.41
C ILE A 53 -19.07 -26.44 10.43
N ASP A 54 -18.31 -27.42 10.89
CA ASP A 54 -17.17 -27.21 11.77
C ASP A 54 -15.92 -26.85 10.94
N VAL A 55 -15.42 -25.62 11.13
CA VAL A 55 -14.21 -25.10 10.46
C VAL A 55 -13.09 -25.02 11.47
N GLY A 56 -12.05 -25.83 11.27
CA GLY A 56 -10.94 -25.94 12.21
C GLY A 56 -10.23 -24.62 12.53
N GLY A 57 -9.93 -24.41 13.82
CA GLY A 57 -9.27 -23.21 14.36
C GLY A 57 -7.89 -22.84 13.75
N PRO A 58 -7.00 -23.81 13.42
CA PRO A 58 -5.68 -23.50 12.87
C PRO A 58 -5.70 -22.68 11.58
N LEU A 59 -6.67 -22.93 10.69
CA LEU A 59 -6.79 -22.21 9.42
C LEU A 59 -7.14 -20.72 9.66
N LYS A 60 -8.01 -20.46 10.64
CA LYS A 60 -8.34 -19.10 11.11
C LYS A 60 -7.07 -18.35 11.52
N THR A 61 -6.28 -18.93 12.41
CA THR A 61 -5.08 -18.29 12.96
C THR A 61 -4.01 -18.07 11.90
N VAL A 62 -3.71 -19.08 11.06
CA VAL A 62 -2.70 -18.97 9.99
C VAL A 62 -3.08 -17.87 8.99
N SER A 63 -4.33 -17.85 8.54
CA SER A 63 -4.82 -16.85 7.59
C SER A 63 -4.72 -15.44 8.15
N PHE A 64 -5.04 -15.26 9.44
CA PHE A 64 -5.01 -13.97 10.10
C PHE A 64 -3.58 -13.49 10.37
N MET A 65 -2.69 -14.35 10.84
CA MET A 65 -1.27 -14.02 11.03
C MET A 65 -0.60 -13.60 9.72
N LEU A 66 -0.84 -14.34 8.63
CA LEU A 66 -0.30 -14.01 7.31
C LEU A 66 -0.82 -12.64 6.83
N PHE A 67 -2.11 -12.39 6.97
CA PHE A 67 -2.73 -11.12 6.66
C PHE A 67 -2.11 -9.97 7.45
N LEU A 68 -1.99 -10.09 8.78
CA LEU A 68 -1.44 -9.03 9.64
C LEU A 68 0.04 -8.78 9.38
N PHE A 69 0.82 -9.84 9.14
CA PHE A 69 2.22 -9.69 8.73
C PHE A 69 2.34 -8.89 7.43
N CYS A 70 1.57 -9.25 6.41
CA CYS A 70 1.64 -8.59 5.10
C CYS A 70 1.13 -7.15 5.14
N ILE A 71 0.09 -6.86 5.92
CA ILE A 71 -0.35 -5.47 6.17
C ILE A 71 0.76 -4.68 6.87
N GLY A 72 1.34 -5.22 7.94
CA GLY A 72 2.46 -4.60 8.63
C GLY A 72 3.62 -4.30 7.69
N TYR A 73 4.01 -5.28 6.89
CA TYR A 73 5.08 -5.14 5.90
C TYR A 73 4.79 -4.03 4.88
N SER A 74 3.58 -3.95 4.38
CA SER A 74 3.18 -2.91 3.40
C SER A 74 3.21 -1.50 3.99
N VAL A 75 2.77 -1.36 5.24
CA VAL A 75 2.59 -0.09 5.94
C VAL A 75 3.88 0.38 6.62
N GLY A 76 4.77 -0.57 7.01
CA GLY A 76 5.97 -0.30 7.78
C GLY A 76 6.87 0.82 7.24
N PRO A 77 7.23 0.84 5.95
CA PRO A 77 8.05 1.90 5.37
C PRO A 77 7.45 3.29 5.55
N GLN A 78 6.14 3.43 5.31
CA GLN A 78 5.43 4.70 5.43
C GLN A 78 5.28 5.12 6.89
N PHE A 79 4.94 4.18 7.78
CA PHE A 79 4.82 4.41 9.22
C PHE A 79 6.10 5.02 9.80
N PHE A 80 7.25 4.36 9.61
CA PHE A 80 8.52 4.85 10.16
C PHE A 80 9.05 6.11 9.46
N ARG A 81 8.70 6.33 8.19
CA ARG A 81 9.05 7.55 7.46
C ARG A 81 8.26 8.74 8.00
N SER A 82 6.96 8.58 8.23
CA SER A 82 6.09 9.64 8.72
C SER A 82 6.47 10.12 10.13
N LEU A 83 7.06 9.24 10.97
CA LEU A 83 7.57 9.60 12.29
C LEU A 83 8.80 10.52 12.25
N ARG A 84 9.50 10.65 11.11
CA ARG A 84 10.78 11.37 11.00
C ARG A 84 10.74 12.61 10.10
N GLY A 85 9.60 12.93 9.46
CA GLY A 85 9.52 13.96 8.43
C GLY A 85 8.33 14.91 8.61
N ASP A 86 7.97 15.58 7.51
CA ASP A 86 6.87 16.57 7.45
C ASP A 86 5.49 15.98 7.74
N GLY A 87 5.35 14.65 7.77
CA GLY A 87 4.11 13.92 8.09
C GLY A 87 3.80 13.80 9.59
N LEU A 88 4.59 14.42 10.48
CA LEU A 88 4.38 14.29 11.94
C LEU A 88 3.01 14.84 12.39
N LYS A 89 2.51 15.90 11.75
CA LYS A 89 1.19 16.44 12.06
C LYS A 89 0.07 15.45 11.73
N GLU A 90 0.15 14.76 10.60
CA GLU A 90 -0.79 13.72 10.18
C GLU A 90 -0.72 12.50 11.11
N VAL A 91 0.48 12.13 11.58
CA VAL A 91 0.68 11.05 12.56
C VAL A 91 0.00 11.40 13.89
N ILE A 92 0.27 12.60 14.43
CA ILE A 92 -0.35 13.06 15.68
C ILE A 92 -1.86 13.11 15.52
N PHE A 93 -2.36 13.64 14.41
CA PHE A 93 -3.79 13.67 14.10
C PHE A 93 -4.39 12.26 14.09
N ALA A 94 -3.75 11.30 13.43
CA ALA A 94 -4.21 9.91 13.38
C ALA A 94 -4.30 9.28 14.78
N VAL A 95 -3.28 9.49 15.62
CA VAL A 95 -3.28 8.99 17.00
C VAL A 95 -4.40 9.63 17.81
N VAL A 96 -4.59 10.95 17.72
CA VAL A 96 -5.70 11.66 18.38
C VAL A 96 -7.06 11.10 17.93
N MET A 97 -7.24 10.85 16.64
CA MET A 97 -8.46 10.24 16.10
C MET A 97 -8.69 8.83 16.66
N CYS A 98 -7.65 8.00 16.75
CA CYS A 98 -7.75 6.67 17.33
C CYS A 98 -8.13 6.73 18.83
N ILE A 99 -7.56 7.67 19.58
CA ILE A 99 -7.92 7.91 20.98
C ILE A 99 -9.39 8.32 21.11
N LEU A 100 -9.88 9.23 20.24
CA LEU A 100 -11.29 9.62 20.22
C LEU A 100 -12.22 8.43 19.93
N ILE A 101 -11.83 7.54 19.00
CA ILE A 101 -12.59 6.32 18.71
C ILE A 101 -12.62 5.42 19.94
N LEU A 102 -11.46 5.18 20.59
CA LEU A 102 -11.36 4.35 21.79
C LEU A 102 -12.22 4.91 22.94
N VAL A 103 -12.05 6.18 23.26
CA VAL A 103 -12.78 6.84 24.35
C VAL A 103 -14.30 6.83 24.09
N THR A 104 -14.71 7.09 22.84
CA THR A 104 -16.13 7.05 22.48
C THR A 104 -16.66 5.62 22.55
N ALA A 105 -15.92 4.63 22.05
CA ALA A 105 -16.33 3.22 22.13
C ALA A 105 -16.43 2.73 23.57
N PHE A 106 -15.45 3.06 24.40
CA PHE A 106 -15.45 2.72 25.83
C PHE A 106 -16.61 3.39 26.57
N GLY A 107 -16.83 4.71 26.36
CA GLY A 107 -17.93 5.43 26.98
C GLY A 107 -19.30 4.89 26.59
N VAL A 108 -19.48 4.54 25.29
CA VAL A 108 -20.73 3.92 24.81
C VAL A 108 -20.91 2.51 25.39
N ALA A 109 -19.82 1.73 25.49
CA ALA A 109 -19.85 0.39 26.07
C ALA A 109 -20.32 0.43 27.53
N LEU A 110 -19.76 1.34 28.34
CA LEU A 110 -20.18 1.54 29.74
C LEU A 110 -21.64 2.03 29.83
N TRP A 111 -22.01 3.00 28.99
CA TRP A 111 -23.39 3.55 29.00
C TRP A 111 -24.45 2.52 28.65
N MET A 112 -24.17 1.64 27.69
CA MET A 112 -25.12 0.64 27.20
C MET A 112 -24.97 -0.73 27.87
N GLY A 113 -23.99 -0.91 28.77
CA GLY A 113 -23.70 -2.20 29.42
C GLY A 113 -23.31 -3.28 28.42
N LEU A 114 -22.40 -2.94 27.49
CA LEU A 114 -21.87 -3.90 26.52
C LEU A 114 -20.72 -4.70 27.14
N ASP A 115 -20.70 -6.00 26.87
CA ASP A 115 -19.57 -6.83 27.24
C ASP A 115 -18.31 -6.54 26.37
N PRO A 116 -17.11 -7.02 26.79
CA PRO A 116 -15.86 -6.77 26.05
C PRO A 116 -15.93 -7.19 24.58
N GLY A 117 -16.59 -8.31 24.26
CA GLY A 117 -16.74 -8.80 22.88
C GLY A 117 -17.64 -7.90 22.04
N GLN A 118 -18.80 -7.52 22.57
CA GLN A 118 -19.74 -6.60 21.93
C GLN A 118 -19.09 -5.23 21.66
N ALA A 119 -18.37 -4.69 22.64
CA ALA A 119 -17.70 -3.40 22.54
C ALA A 119 -16.59 -3.41 21.48
N ALA A 120 -15.79 -4.46 21.44
CA ALA A 120 -14.72 -4.61 20.45
C ALA A 120 -15.26 -4.80 19.03
N GLY A 121 -16.29 -5.64 18.87
CA GLY A 121 -17.00 -5.80 17.60
C GLY A 121 -17.61 -4.49 17.10
N MET A 122 -18.27 -3.74 18.01
CA MET A 122 -18.83 -2.41 17.72
C MET A 122 -17.74 -1.43 17.27
N MET A 123 -16.63 -1.32 17.99
CA MET A 123 -15.52 -0.43 17.64
C MET A 123 -14.93 -0.80 16.28
N ALA A 124 -14.71 -2.10 16.05
CA ALA A 124 -14.15 -2.61 14.79
C ALA A 124 -15.05 -2.28 13.59
N GLY A 125 -16.36 -2.50 13.71
CA GLY A 125 -17.32 -2.23 12.65
C GLY A 125 -17.50 -0.72 12.43
N ALA A 126 -17.77 0.04 13.49
CA ALA A 126 -17.93 1.48 13.40
C ALA A 126 -16.71 2.19 12.80
N SER A 127 -15.48 1.72 13.04
CA SER A 127 -14.25 2.27 12.45
C SER A 127 -13.83 1.60 11.14
N THR A 128 -14.60 0.65 10.61
CA THR A 128 -14.27 -0.18 9.44
C THR A 128 -12.88 -0.86 9.53
N ALA A 129 -12.51 -1.26 10.76
CA ALA A 129 -11.19 -1.78 11.11
C ALA A 129 -11.24 -3.30 11.33
N SER A 130 -11.47 -4.08 10.25
CA SER A 130 -11.57 -5.55 10.31
C SER A 130 -10.44 -6.26 11.08
N PRO A 131 -9.16 -5.80 11.03
CA PRO A 131 -8.09 -6.42 11.82
C PRO A 131 -8.30 -6.37 13.34
N VAL A 132 -9.11 -5.44 13.83
CA VAL A 132 -9.44 -5.33 15.27
C VAL A 132 -10.26 -6.53 15.74
N VAL A 133 -11.10 -7.11 14.87
CA VAL A 133 -11.92 -8.29 15.17
C VAL A 133 -11.06 -9.44 15.69
N GLY A 134 -10.03 -9.82 14.93
CA GLY A 134 -9.19 -10.94 15.32
C GLY A 134 -8.29 -10.65 16.53
N ALA A 135 -7.78 -9.41 16.64
CA ALA A 135 -7.01 -9.02 17.82
C ALA A 135 -7.88 -9.06 19.11
N ALA A 136 -9.15 -8.66 18.98
CA ALA A 136 -10.12 -8.76 20.06
C ALA A 136 -10.45 -10.23 20.40
N GLU A 137 -10.64 -11.08 19.40
CA GLU A 137 -10.89 -12.50 19.62
C GLU A 137 -9.71 -13.19 20.31
N ASP A 138 -8.47 -12.93 19.88
CA ASP A 138 -7.27 -13.47 20.52
C ASP A 138 -7.19 -13.00 22.00
N THR A 139 -7.57 -11.75 22.26
CA THR A 139 -7.54 -11.17 23.61
C THR A 139 -8.63 -11.77 24.49
N VAL A 140 -9.87 -11.85 23.99
CA VAL A 140 -11.01 -12.45 24.71
C VAL A 140 -10.74 -13.93 25.04
N ALA A 141 -10.18 -14.68 24.08
CA ALA A 141 -9.80 -16.08 24.29
C ALA A 141 -8.72 -16.27 25.37
N GLY A 142 -7.91 -15.23 25.63
CA GLY A 142 -6.89 -15.22 26.69
C GLY A 142 -7.37 -14.76 28.06
N LEU A 143 -8.64 -14.35 28.20
CA LEU A 143 -9.20 -13.91 29.49
C LEU A 143 -9.41 -15.11 30.43
N SER A 144 -9.13 -14.90 31.71
CA SER A 144 -9.33 -15.92 32.77
C SER A 144 -10.79 -15.95 33.24
N LEU A 145 -11.74 -16.08 32.28
CA LEU A 145 -13.18 -16.13 32.52
C LEU A 145 -13.73 -17.55 32.29
N PRO A 146 -14.93 -17.89 32.81
CA PRO A 146 -15.61 -19.14 32.47
C PRO A 146 -15.78 -19.32 30.96
N LYS A 147 -15.56 -20.54 30.48
CA LYS A 147 -15.59 -20.85 29.05
C LYS A 147 -16.88 -20.39 28.34
N GLU A 148 -18.03 -20.58 29.00
CA GLU A 148 -19.33 -20.15 28.45
C GLU A 148 -19.40 -18.62 28.19
N GLN A 149 -18.81 -17.82 29.09
CA GLN A 149 -18.74 -16.36 28.92
C GLN A 149 -17.78 -15.99 27.79
N VAL A 150 -16.61 -16.63 27.72
CA VAL A 150 -15.64 -16.42 26.61
C VAL A 150 -16.29 -16.77 25.27
N ASP A 151 -16.95 -17.92 25.17
CA ASP A 151 -17.62 -18.36 23.95
C ASP A 151 -18.75 -17.40 23.54
N ALA A 152 -19.51 -16.88 24.50
CA ALA A 152 -20.54 -15.88 24.23
C ALA A 152 -19.95 -14.56 23.68
N MET A 153 -18.86 -14.08 24.28
CA MET A 153 -18.16 -12.87 23.81
C MET A 153 -17.55 -13.07 22.41
N LEU A 154 -16.91 -14.21 22.14
CA LEU A 154 -16.35 -14.56 20.85
C LEU A 154 -17.42 -14.59 19.75
N ASN A 155 -18.60 -15.14 20.04
CA ASN A 155 -19.73 -15.17 19.12
C ASN A 155 -20.34 -13.76 18.88
N ALA A 156 -20.29 -12.88 19.87
CA ALA A 156 -20.82 -11.51 19.76
C ALA A 156 -19.96 -10.59 18.91
N ILE A 157 -18.63 -10.76 18.88
CA ILE A 157 -17.70 -9.90 18.12
C ILE A 157 -18.09 -9.77 16.66
N PRO A 158 -18.22 -10.86 15.86
CA PRO A 158 -18.54 -10.75 14.43
C PRO A 158 -19.95 -10.22 14.18
N VAL A 159 -20.88 -10.47 15.08
CA VAL A 159 -22.27 -9.95 14.99
C VAL A 159 -22.27 -8.44 15.13
N CYS A 160 -21.67 -7.92 16.21
CA CYS A 160 -21.55 -6.48 16.46
C CYS A 160 -20.75 -5.77 15.37
N TYR A 161 -19.70 -6.41 14.87
CA TYR A 161 -18.92 -5.91 13.74
C TYR A 161 -19.78 -5.75 12.49
N ALA A 162 -20.51 -6.79 12.08
CA ALA A 162 -21.36 -6.76 10.88
C ALA A 162 -22.43 -5.66 10.96
N MET A 163 -23.09 -5.56 12.11
CA MET A 163 -24.17 -4.59 12.34
C MET A 163 -23.67 -3.14 12.29
N THR A 164 -22.53 -2.86 12.89
CA THR A 164 -21.99 -1.49 13.00
C THR A 164 -21.17 -1.06 11.77
N TYR A 165 -20.63 -2.02 11.00
CA TYR A 165 -19.87 -1.74 9.78
C TYR A 165 -20.65 -0.98 8.72
N VAL A 166 -21.94 -1.27 8.57
CA VAL A 166 -22.82 -0.57 7.64
C VAL A 166 -22.88 0.91 7.96
N PHE A 167 -23.06 1.26 9.24
CA PHE A 167 -23.05 2.66 9.71
C PHE A 167 -21.67 3.28 9.61
N GLY A 168 -20.61 2.52 9.92
CA GLY A 168 -19.22 2.93 9.76
C GLY A 168 -18.92 3.40 8.35
N THR A 169 -19.44 2.69 7.35
CA THR A 169 -19.20 3.01 5.93
C THR A 169 -20.11 4.13 5.45
N ILE A 170 -21.43 4.01 5.62
CA ILE A 170 -22.40 5.01 5.14
C ILE A 170 -22.20 6.35 5.84
N GLY A 171 -22.05 6.32 7.18
CA GLY A 171 -21.83 7.53 7.97
C GLY A 171 -20.55 8.26 7.59
N ALA A 172 -19.48 7.51 7.33
CA ALA A 172 -18.22 8.10 6.89
C ALA A 172 -18.32 8.74 5.49
N VAL A 173 -18.95 8.06 4.53
CA VAL A 173 -19.19 8.60 3.18
C VAL A 173 -20.02 9.86 3.26
N TRP A 174 -21.08 9.86 4.06
CA TRP A 174 -21.96 11.02 4.24
C TRP A 174 -21.24 12.19 4.91
N LEU A 175 -20.54 11.96 6.02
CA LEU A 175 -19.81 13.02 6.73
C LEU A 175 -18.69 13.59 5.87
N LEU A 176 -17.85 12.76 5.27
CA LEU A 176 -16.70 13.22 4.49
C LEU A 176 -17.10 13.79 3.13
N GLY A 177 -18.10 13.20 2.49
CA GLY A 177 -18.55 13.66 1.17
C GLY A 177 -19.42 14.92 1.20
N TYR A 178 -20.22 15.12 2.26
CA TYR A 178 -21.20 16.21 2.31
C TYR A 178 -20.96 17.19 3.46
N ILE A 179 -20.88 16.72 4.70
CA ILE A 179 -20.76 17.59 5.88
C ILE A 179 -19.36 18.24 5.94
N GLY A 180 -18.30 17.48 5.69
CA GLY A 180 -16.92 17.99 5.71
C GLY A 180 -16.73 19.18 4.76
N PRO A 181 -17.03 19.06 3.46
CA PRO A 181 -16.98 20.20 2.54
C PRO A 181 -17.87 21.36 2.95
N ALA A 182 -19.10 21.09 3.46
CA ALA A 182 -20.01 22.14 3.93
C ALA A 182 -19.40 22.93 5.09
N MET A 183 -18.76 22.27 6.06
CA MET A 183 -18.06 22.90 7.19
C MET A 183 -16.84 23.73 6.75
N MET A 184 -16.25 23.42 5.59
CA MET A 184 -15.06 24.11 5.04
C MET A 184 -15.43 25.23 4.04
N GLY A 185 -16.69 25.64 3.99
CA GLY A 185 -17.17 26.74 3.14
C GLY A 185 -17.82 26.31 1.83
N GLY A 186 -18.19 25.04 1.72
CA GLY A 186 -18.91 24.49 0.56
C GLY A 186 -17.99 23.76 -0.43
N ILE A 187 -18.60 22.85 -1.19
CA ILE A 187 -17.88 21.96 -2.11
C ILE A 187 -17.11 22.73 -3.20
N GLU A 188 -17.71 23.81 -3.73
CA GLU A 188 -17.06 24.59 -4.80
C GLU A 188 -15.81 25.32 -4.32
N LYS A 189 -15.86 25.87 -3.10
CA LYS A 189 -14.69 26.51 -2.49
C LYS A 189 -13.58 25.49 -2.25
N VAL A 190 -13.91 24.31 -1.73
CA VAL A 190 -12.92 23.23 -1.52
C VAL A 190 -12.35 22.76 -2.86
N ARG A 191 -13.15 22.66 -3.93
CA ARG A 191 -12.67 22.34 -5.29
C ARG A 191 -11.71 23.40 -5.81
N GLN A 192 -12.06 24.68 -5.65
CA GLN A 192 -11.18 25.78 -6.09
C GLN A 192 -9.83 25.73 -5.38
N MET A 193 -9.83 25.63 -4.04
CA MET A 193 -8.61 25.51 -3.25
C MET A 193 -7.78 24.28 -3.65
N THR A 194 -8.47 23.16 -3.95
CA THR A 194 -7.78 21.93 -4.40
C THR A 194 -7.11 22.12 -5.74
N ARG A 195 -7.75 22.76 -6.71
CA ARG A 195 -7.16 23.09 -8.00
C ARG A 195 -5.96 24.05 -7.89
N GLU A 196 -6.03 25.01 -6.96
CA GLU A 196 -4.90 25.93 -6.67
C GLU A 196 -3.74 25.17 -6.06
N TYR A 197 -4.02 24.23 -5.14
CA TYR A 197 -3.01 23.34 -4.56
C TYR A 197 -2.35 22.46 -5.63
N GLU A 198 -3.14 21.88 -6.54
CA GLU A 198 -2.63 21.09 -7.66
C GLU A 198 -1.69 21.91 -8.56
N LYS A 199 -2.07 23.13 -8.93
CA LYS A 199 -1.22 24.01 -9.77
C LYS A 199 0.13 24.33 -9.12
N THR A 200 0.17 24.46 -7.79
CA THR A 200 1.40 24.82 -7.06
C THR A 200 2.27 23.63 -6.68
N HIS A 201 1.68 22.43 -6.55
CA HIS A 201 2.37 21.24 -6.04
C HIS A 201 2.42 20.08 -7.04
N THR A 202 1.71 20.17 -8.17
CA THR A 202 1.68 19.11 -9.18
C THR A 202 2.70 19.36 -10.29
N ALA A 203 3.96 19.31 -9.92
CA ALA A 203 4.95 18.78 -10.84
C ALA A 203 4.96 17.25 -10.62
N SER A 204 4.18 16.54 -11.45
CA SER A 204 4.16 15.08 -11.54
C SER A 204 3.65 14.28 -10.33
N SER A 205 2.33 14.16 -10.18
CA SER A 205 1.75 12.94 -9.63
C SER A 205 1.42 11.99 -10.79
N ALA A 206 2.38 11.16 -11.16
CA ALA A 206 2.10 9.97 -11.95
C ALA A 206 1.06 9.14 -11.17
N SER A 207 -0.10 8.94 -11.76
CA SER A 207 -1.18 8.11 -11.21
C SER A 207 -0.61 6.73 -10.85
N ASP A 208 -0.88 6.25 -9.63
CA ASP A 208 -0.58 4.86 -9.20
C ASP A 208 -1.40 3.81 -9.98
N ASN A 209 -2.18 4.23 -10.95
CA ASN A 209 -2.92 3.35 -11.84
C ASN A 209 -1.95 2.77 -12.89
N PRO A 210 -1.70 1.45 -12.90
CA PRO A 210 -0.79 0.82 -13.85
C PRO A 210 -1.19 0.99 -15.32
N ALA A 211 -2.41 1.45 -15.61
CA ALA A 211 -2.87 1.78 -16.96
C ALA A 211 -2.47 3.20 -17.41
N PHE A 212 -2.02 4.08 -16.51
CA PHE A 212 -1.51 5.40 -16.88
C PHE A 212 0.00 5.35 -17.03
N ILE A 213 0.45 5.59 -18.25
CA ILE A 213 1.86 5.67 -18.62
C ILE A 213 2.16 7.13 -18.91
N ASP A 214 3.09 7.74 -18.17
CA ASP A 214 3.60 9.07 -18.49
C ASP A 214 4.36 9.02 -19.83
N ALA A 215 3.84 9.69 -20.84
CA ALA A 215 4.39 9.66 -22.20
C ALA A 215 5.77 10.34 -22.29
N CYS A 216 6.08 11.27 -21.37
CA CYS A 216 7.25 12.14 -21.45
C CYS A 216 8.54 11.55 -20.85
N ARG A 217 8.47 10.46 -20.06
CA ARG A 217 9.63 9.96 -19.29
C ARG A 217 10.05 8.53 -19.62
N LYS A 218 9.59 7.99 -20.74
CA LYS A 218 10.03 6.66 -21.17
C LYS A 218 11.40 6.74 -21.81
N VAL A 219 12.30 5.87 -21.36
CA VAL A 219 13.52 5.57 -22.09
C VAL A 219 13.15 4.82 -23.36
N ALA A 220 13.61 5.31 -24.49
CA ALA A 220 13.40 4.72 -25.81
C ALA A 220 14.73 4.21 -26.35
N PHE A 221 14.68 3.04 -26.99
CA PHE A 221 15.78 2.46 -27.74
C PHE A 221 15.46 2.55 -29.22
N ARG A 222 16.34 3.15 -30.01
CA ARG A 222 16.19 3.35 -31.44
C ARG A 222 17.42 2.90 -32.20
N ALA A 223 17.22 2.32 -33.35
CA ALA A 223 18.29 1.87 -34.21
C ALA A 223 18.49 2.86 -35.38
N PHE A 224 19.72 3.31 -35.60
CA PHE A 224 20.09 4.22 -36.67
C PHE A 224 21.20 3.61 -37.50
N ARG A 225 21.12 3.77 -38.81
CA ARG A 225 22.23 3.49 -39.70
C ARG A 225 23.15 4.71 -39.75
N THR A 226 24.45 4.49 -39.61
CA THR A 226 25.46 5.56 -39.58
C THR A 226 25.85 5.98 -40.99
N ASP A 227 24.89 6.57 -41.72
CA ASP A 227 25.05 7.07 -43.09
C ASP A 227 24.78 8.58 -43.23
N GLY A 228 24.77 9.28 -42.09
CA GLY A 228 24.53 10.70 -42.04
C GLY A 228 25.71 11.56 -42.47
N THR A 229 25.47 12.85 -42.60
CA THR A 229 26.45 13.81 -43.15
C THR A 229 27.72 13.95 -42.35
N TRP A 230 27.68 13.65 -41.04
CA TRP A 230 28.83 13.68 -40.18
C TRP A 230 29.57 12.35 -40.09
N MET A 231 28.90 11.24 -40.35
CA MET A 231 29.44 9.88 -40.26
C MET A 231 30.22 9.48 -41.54
N THR A 232 31.06 10.35 -42.05
CA THR A 232 31.93 10.09 -43.20
C THR A 232 33.25 9.41 -42.83
N THR A 233 33.64 9.50 -41.58
CA THR A 233 34.83 8.88 -40.97
C THR A 233 34.41 8.08 -39.72
N PRO A 234 35.25 7.10 -39.30
CA PRO A 234 34.98 6.39 -38.05
C PRO A 234 35.01 7.31 -36.87
N HIS A 235 34.03 7.13 -35.93
CA HIS A 235 33.94 7.85 -34.67
C HIS A 235 33.79 6.87 -33.51
N THR A 236 34.24 7.27 -32.30
CA THR A 236 33.98 6.48 -31.10
C THR A 236 32.57 6.69 -30.59
N ALA A 237 32.03 5.73 -29.82
CA ALA A 237 30.73 5.88 -29.18
C ALA A 237 30.67 7.17 -28.34
N SER A 238 31.74 7.44 -27.58
CA SER A 238 31.87 8.68 -26.77
C SER A 238 31.81 9.97 -27.59
N GLU A 239 32.39 10.00 -28.80
CA GLU A 239 32.31 11.18 -29.68
C GLU A 239 30.88 11.44 -30.16
N ILE A 240 30.15 10.38 -30.51
CA ILE A 240 28.73 10.47 -30.88
C ILE A 240 27.91 11.00 -29.71
N GLU A 241 28.12 10.44 -28.53
CA GLU A 241 27.41 10.86 -27.31
C GLU A 241 27.68 12.31 -26.94
N LYS A 242 28.95 12.74 -27.00
CA LYS A 242 29.36 14.13 -26.78
C LYS A 242 28.72 15.08 -27.77
N LYS A 243 28.59 14.69 -29.03
CA LYS A 243 27.92 15.49 -30.04
C LYS A 243 26.44 15.67 -29.75
N TYR A 244 25.74 14.63 -29.31
CA TYR A 244 24.36 14.74 -28.84
C TYR A 244 24.26 15.61 -27.59
N LEU A 245 25.17 15.45 -26.63
CA LEU A 245 25.20 16.23 -25.40
C LEU A 245 25.41 17.72 -25.67
N SER A 246 26.25 18.08 -26.65
CA SER A 246 26.46 19.49 -27.05
C SER A 246 25.17 20.13 -27.63
N GLN A 247 24.21 19.34 -28.05
CA GLN A 247 22.87 19.76 -28.48
C GLN A 247 21.84 19.73 -27.34
N GLY A 248 22.26 19.50 -26.09
CA GLY A 248 21.37 19.34 -24.94
C GLY A 248 20.58 18.02 -24.93
N ARG A 249 21.02 17.02 -25.65
CA ARG A 249 20.34 15.73 -25.86
C ARG A 249 21.22 14.57 -25.34
N PRO A 250 21.27 14.30 -24.05
CA PRO A 250 22.07 13.20 -23.53
C PRO A 250 21.52 11.86 -24.03
N ILE A 251 22.38 11.07 -24.70
CA ILE A 251 22.08 9.72 -25.20
C ILE A 251 23.19 8.75 -24.79
N THR A 252 22.93 7.47 -24.88
CA THR A 252 23.94 6.42 -24.78
C THR A 252 23.89 5.55 -26.02
N VAL A 253 25.05 5.22 -26.55
CA VAL A 253 25.19 4.22 -27.63
C VAL A 253 25.30 2.83 -27.00
N GLU A 254 24.30 1.98 -27.21
CA GLU A 254 24.18 0.70 -26.50
C GLU A 254 24.83 -0.47 -27.24
N ARG A 255 24.67 -0.50 -28.57
CA ARG A 255 25.10 -1.63 -29.39
C ARG A 255 25.38 -1.18 -30.81
N VAL A 256 26.33 -1.83 -31.45
CA VAL A 256 26.63 -1.67 -32.87
C VAL A 256 26.49 -3.02 -33.60
N ARG A 257 25.87 -2.98 -34.78
CA ARG A 257 25.89 -4.07 -35.74
C ARG A 257 26.76 -3.64 -36.92
N ARG A 258 27.85 -4.37 -37.13
CA ARG A 258 28.75 -4.16 -38.24
C ARG A 258 28.12 -4.54 -39.59
N ALA A 259 28.76 -4.13 -40.68
CA ALA A 259 28.35 -4.49 -42.02
C ALA A 259 28.34 -6.01 -42.26
N ASP A 260 29.22 -6.77 -41.58
CA ASP A 260 29.28 -8.23 -41.61
C ASP A 260 28.21 -8.94 -40.78
N GLY A 261 27.33 -8.17 -40.11
CA GLY A 261 26.26 -8.67 -39.23
C GLY A 261 26.72 -8.91 -37.76
N THR A 262 27.98 -8.74 -37.44
CA THR A 262 28.49 -8.92 -36.06
C THR A 262 27.85 -7.89 -35.11
N LEU A 263 27.33 -8.37 -33.97
CA LEU A 263 26.75 -7.54 -32.91
C LEU A 263 27.79 -7.34 -31.80
N ILE A 264 28.05 -6.09 -31.45
CA ILE A 264 29.01 -5.70 -30.39
C ILE A 264 28.29 -4.78 -29.41
N ASP A 265 28.33 -5.13 -28.13
CA ASP A 265 27.91 -4.22 -27.06
C ASP A 265 28.96 -3.14 -26.90
N THR A 266 28.54 -1.87 -26.95
CA THR A 266 29.48 -0.75 -26.98
C THR A 266 30.02 -0.42 -25.60
N VAL A 267 31.25 0.08 -25.61
CA VAL A 267 31.90 0.83 -24.54
C VAL A 267 32.33 2.19 -25.10
N SER A 268 32.72 3.14 -24.27
CA SER A 268 33.06 4.51 -24.67
C SER A 268 34.00 4.61 -25.87
N ASP A 269 35.01 3.70 -25.94
CA ASP A 269 36.04 3.68 -26.96
C ASP A 269 35.71 2.82 -28.18
N THR A 270 34.49 2.24 -28.24
CA THR A 270 34.05 1.44 -29.39
C THR A 270 34.00 2.30 -30.64
N VAL A 271 34.80 1.95 -31.65
CA VAL A 271 34.81 2.64 -32.95
C VAL A 271 33.61 2.19 -33.76
N ILE A 272 32.89 3.16 -34.31
CA ILE A 272 31.70 2.98 -35.15
C ILE A 272 32.05 3.49 -36.56
N ASN A 273 31.91 2.63 -37.54
CA ASN A 273 32.25 2.94 -38.91
C ASN A 273 31.02 3.49 -39.68
N PRO A 274 31.25 4.27 -40.75
CA PRO A 274 30.20 4.62 -41.69
C PRO A 274 29.49 3.35 -42.22
N GLY A 275 28.14 3.37 -42.23
CA GLY A 275 27.32 2.24 -42.67
C GLY A 275 27.01 1.17 -41.63
N ASP A 276 27.60 1.23 -40.43
CA ASP A 276 27.19 0.41 -39.28
C ASP A 276 25.74 0.75 -38.87
N THR A 277 25.13 -0.13 -38.08
CA THR A 277 23.84 0.19 -37.45
C THR A 277 24.05 0.26 -35.95
N ILE A 278 23.70 1.37 -35.32
CA ILE A 278 23.85 1.56 -33.86
C ILE A 278 22.48 1.64 -33.18
N VAL A 279 22.44 1.23 -31.92
CA VAL A 279 21.30 1.45 -31.02
C VAL A 279 21.66 2.58 -30.09
N ILE A 280 20.83 3.60 -30.05
CA ILE A 280 20.90 4.67 -29.05
C ILE A 280 19.75 4.54 -28.06
N SER A 281 20.05 4.81 -26.79
CA SER A 281 19.07 4.90 -25.70
C SER A 281 19.07 6.29 -25.10
N SER A 282 17.90 6.79 -24.80
CA SER A 282 17.69 8.00 -23.99
C SER A 282 16.22 8.17 -23.66
N ARG A 283 15.88 9.25 -22.95
CA ARG A 283 14.49 9.69 -22.84
C ARG A 283 13.93 9.97 -24.23
N ARG A 284 12.66 9.62 -24.41
CA ARG A 284 11.97 9.75 -25.69
C ARG A 284 12.12 11.13 -26.33
N GLU A 285 12.04 12.20 -25.52
CA GLU A 285 12.17 13.59 -25.97
C GLU A 285 13.56 13.92 -26.57
N PHE A 286 14.59 13.19 -26.21
CA PHE A 286 15.97 13.40 -26.70
C PHE A 286 16.28 12.57 -27.93
N VAL A 287 15.58 11.45 -28.13
CA VAL A 287 15.78 10.58 -29.29
C VAL A 287 14.97 11.06 -30.49
N ILE A 288 13.82 11.74 -30.24
CA ILE A 288 12.99 12.35 -31.28
C ILE A 288 13.59 13.72 -31.64
N GLY A 289 14.02 13.87 -32.88
CA GLY A 289 14.57 15.13 -33.36
C GLY A 289 15.36 14.90 -34.65
N ASP A 290 16.00 15.96 -35.11
CA ASP A 290 16.86 15.89 -36.28
C ASP A 290 18.12 15.05 -35.98
N ASN A 291 18.24 13.92 -36.64
CA ASN A 291 19.37 12.99 -36.59
C ASN A 291 20.03 12.79 -37.97
N GLU A 292 19.75 13.65 -38.96
CA GLU A 292 20.29 13.53 -40.31
C GLU A 292 21.84 13.51 -40.35
N TRP A 293 22.46 14.17 -39.39
CA TRP A 293 23.92 14.15 -39.27
C TRP A 293 24.48 12.76 -38.83
N LEU A 294 23.70 11.95 -38.12
CA LEU A 294 24.05 10.59 -37.72
C LEU A 294 23.64 9.59 -38.80
N GLY A 295 22.42 9.76 -39.32
CA GLY A 295 21.82 8.90 -40.34
C GLY A 295 20.34 8.64 -40.11
N HIS A 296 19.78 7.73 -40.91
CA HIS A 296 18.35 7.45 -40.84
C HIS A 296 18.01 6.31 -39.86
N GLU A 297 16.82 6.42 -39.26
CA GLU A 297 16.29 5.38 -38.40
C GLU A 297 15.96 4.12 -39.21
N VAL A 298 16.33 2.96 -38.70
CA VAL A 298 16.09 1.66 -39.33
C VAL A 298 15.26 0.75 -38.42
N PRO A 299 14.53 -0.23 -38.98
CA PRO A 299 13.87 -1.24 -38.17
C PRO A 299 14.86 -1.97 -37.30
N GLY A 300 14.62 -1.97 -36.00
CA GLY A 300 15.52 -2.54 -34.97
C GLY A 300 15.51 -4.06 -34.89
N THR A 301 15.12 -4.77 -35.95
CA THR A 301 14.97 -6.23 -35.97
C THR A 301 16.29 -6.91 -35.61
N GLY A 302 16.31 -7.66 -34.51
CA GLY A 302 17.47 -8.40 -34.00
C GLY A 302 18.50 -7.56 -33.24
N ILE A 303 18.73 -6.29 -33.57
CA ILE A 303 19.70 -5.45 -32.86
C ILE A 303 19.15 -4.92 -31.52
N LEU A 304 17.84 -4.73 -31.40
CA LEU A 304 17.16 -4.31 -30.17
C LEU A 304 16.86 -5.49 -29.21
N THR A 305 17.23 -6.72 -29.57
CA THR A 305 17.00 -7.90 -28.74
C THR A 305 18.14 -8.07 -27.73
N PHE A 306 18.09 -7.32 -26.64
CA PHE A 306 19.00 -7.47 -25.48
C PHE A 306 18.26 -7.19 -24.18
N PRO A 307 18.68 -7.82 -23.06
CA PRO A 307 18.04 -7.63 -21.77
C PRO A 307 18.32 -6.24 -21.22
N VAL A 308 17.26 -5.51 -20.87
CA VAL A 308 17.29 -4.21 -20.19
C VAL A 308 16.61 -4.37 -18.85
N GLU A 309 17.21 -3.83 -17.82
CA GLU A 309 16.64 -3.81 -16.47
C GLU A 309 16.17 -2.39 -16.12
N ASP A 310 15.01 -2.30 -15.48
CA ASP A 310 14.45 -1.08 -14.89
C ASP A 310 14.46 -1.31 -13.36
N VAL A 311 15.33 -0.61 -12.65
CA VAL A 311 15.65 -0.90 -11.26
C VAL A 311 15.64 0.37 -10.42
N GLN A 312 15.08 0.28 -9.23
CA GLN A 312 15.14 1.35 -8.23
C GLN A 312 16.37 1.13 -7.32
N ILE A 313 17.23 2.14 -7.24
CA ILE A 313 18.43 2.10 -6.39
C ILE A 313 18.25 3.09 -5.23
N THR A 314 18.30 2.58 -4.00
CA THR A 314 18.33 3.43 -2.81
C THR A 314 19.77 3.88 -2.53
N VAL A 315 20.01 5.19 -2.60
CA VAL A 315 21.34 5.77 -2.41
C VAL A 315 21.85 5.52 -0.99
N SER A 316 23.02 4.88 -0.91
CA SER A 316 23.61 4.44 0.35
C SER A 316 24.27 5.59 1.14
N ARG A 317 24.65 5.28 2.41
CA ARG A 317 25.42 6.23 3.25
C ARG A 317 26.86 6.43 2.78
N ARG A 318 27.37 5.51 1.96
CA ARG A 318 28.75 5.57 1.46
C ARG A 318 28.88 6.44 0.22
N PHE A 319 27.75 6.77 -0.41
CA PHE A 319 27.72 7.62 -1.60
C PHE A 319 28.05 9.07 -1.24
N THR A 320 28.99 9.65 -1.95
CA THR A 320 29.32 11.08 -1.83
C THR A 320 28.31 11.89 -2.62
N PRO A 321 27.61 12.88 -2.01
CA PRO A 321 26.62 13.67 -2.72
C PRO A 321 27.24 14.37 -3.94
N MET A 322 26.58 14.26 -5.11
CA MET A 322 26.98 14.91 -6.35
C MET A 322 25.76 15.29 -7.18
N THR A 323 25.93 16.23 -8.11
CA THR A 323 24.86 16.62 -9.03
C THR A 323 24.60 15.53 -10.06
N ILE A 324 23.44 15.54 -10.71
CA ILE A 324 23.14 14.60 -11.80
C ILE A 324 24.15 14.76 -12.92
N HIS A 325 24.54 15.99 -13.25
CA HIS A 325 25.59 16.26 -14.26
C HIS A 325 26.86 15.47 -13.95
N ASN A 326 27.42 15.63 -12.75
CA ASN A 326 28.64 14.92 -12.34
C ASN A 326 28.41 13.40 -12.19
N LEU A 327 27.19 12.98 -11.88
CA LEU A 327 26.84 11.56 -11.74
C LEU A 327 26.85 10.85 -13.09
N VAL A 328 26.26 11.47 -14.11
CA VAL A 328 26.18 10.88 -15.47
C VAL A 328 27.58 10.81 -16.13
N GLU A 329 28.51 11.69 -15.75
CA GLU A 329 29.89 11.67 -16.24
C GLU A 329 30.76 10.56 -15.63
N GLN A 330 30.30 9.88 -14.60
CA GLN A 330 31.05 8.78 -14.00
C GLN A 330 31.12 7.57 -14.95
N GLU A 331 32.28 6.97 -15.11
CA GLU A 331 32.49 5.78 -15.97
C GLU A 331 31.53 4.62 -15.62
N TRP A 332 31.23 4.44 -14.32
CA TRP A 332 30.33 3.39 -13.85
C TRP A 332 28.85 3.69 -14.08
N MET A 333 28.50 4.89 -14.53
CA MET A 333 27.15 5.25 -15.01
C MET A 333 26.97 5.08 -16.52
N TYR A 334 28.03 4.70 -17.23
CA TYR A 334 27.94 4.48 -18.67
C TYR A 334 26.88 3.42 -19.00
N GLY A 335 26.03 3.70 -19.97
CA GLY A 335 24.93 2.79 -20.34
C GLY A 335 23.74 2.78 -19.38
N VAL A 336 23.70 3.69 -18.39
CA VAL A 336 22.61 3.77 -17.41
C VAL A 336 21.88 5.10 -17.52
N GLN A 337 20.57 5.04 -17.78
CA GLN A 337 19.71 6.21 -17.89
C GLN A 337 18.91 6.44 -16.61
N ILE A 338 18.92 7.66 -16.08
CA ILE A 338 18.11 8.05 -14.93
C ILE A 338 16.71 8.40 -15.42
N LYS A 339 15.71 7.63 -14.96
CA LYS A 339 14.30 7.78 -15.33
C LYS A 339 13.55 8.68 -14.34
N ASN A 340 13.61 8.35 -13.05
CA ASN A 340 12.94 9.07 -11.99
C ASN A 340 13.81 9.15 -10.72
N ILE A 341 13.51 10.15 -9.88
CA ILE A 341 14.14 10.32 -8.58
C ILE A 341 13.06 10.61 -7.55
N TRP A 342 13.14 9.96 -6.40
CA TRP A 342 12.28 10.25 -5.24
C TRP A 342 13.13 10.60 -4.03
N ARG A 343 12.74 11.68 -3.36
CA ARG A 343 13.32 12.12 -2.08
C ARG A 343 12.23 12.13 -1.03
N ASN A 344 12.42 11.37 0.05
CA ASN A 344 11.42 11.23 1.11
C ASN A 344 10.03 10.81 0.60
N GLY A 345 9.98 10.07 -0.51
CA GLY A 345 8.74 9.62 -1.14
C GLY A 345 8.09 10.63 -2.09
N SER A 346 8.63 11.85 -2.20
CA SER A 346 8.18 12.85 -3.16
C SER A 346 9.03 12.79 -4.43
N PRO A 347 8.42 12.88 -5.63
CA PRO A 347 9.17 12.90 -6.87
C PRO A 347 9.98 14.18 -6.99
N VAL A 348 11.23 14.04 -7.44
CA VAL A 348 12.15 15.15 -7.74
C VAL A 348 12.36 15.18 -9.25
N THR A 349 12.19 16.34 -9.86
CA THR A 349 12.46 16.50 -11.29
C THR A 349 13.97 16.39 -11.53
N PRO A 350 14.46 15.41 -12.32
CA PRO A 350 15.89 15.30 -12.61
C PRO A 350 16.32 16.47 -13.50
N LYS A 351 17.15 17.35 -12.96
CA LYS A 351 17.85 18.42 -13.68
C LYS A 351 19.33 18.25 -13.46
N ASP A 352 20.15 18.80 -14.33
CA ASP A 352 21.61 18.65 -14.26
C ASP A 352 22.20 19.14 -12.93
N ASP A 353 21.61 20.19 -12.34
CA ASP A 353 21.97 20.76 -11.05
C ASP A 353 21.37 20.05 -9.83
N THR A 354 20.51 19.05 -10.04
CA THR A 354 19.87 18.31 -8.94
C THR A 354 20.93 17.52 -8.18
N LEU A 355 21.12 17.85 -6.91
CA LEU A 355 22.03 17.13 -6.02
C LEU A 355 21.41 15.82 -5.57
N ILE A 356 22.09 14.72 -5.82
CA ILE A 356 21.73 13.39 -5.31
C ILE A 356 22.31 13.22 -3.93
N THR A 357 21.45 12.80 -2.99
CA THR A 357 21.81 12.68 -1.58
C THR A 357 21.43 11.31 -1.03
N LYS A 358 22.02 10.95 0.10
CA LYS A 358 21.71 9.72 0.82
C LYS A 358 20.20 9.56 1.08
N GLY A 359 19.68 8.39 0.76
CA GLY A 359 18.28 8.04 0.97
C GLY A 359 17.37 8.41 -0.20
N ASP A 360 17.90 9.09 -1.22
CA ASP A 360 17.18 9.24 -2.48
C ASP A 360 16.99 7.86 -3.13
N ILE A 361 15.88 7.69 -3.83
CA ILE A 361 15.62 6.52 -4.65
C ILE A 361 15.74 6.96 -6.10
N ILE A 362 16.64 6.36 -6.85
CA ILE A 362 16.87 6.64 -8.26
C ILE A 362 16.39 5.44 -9.07
N GLU A 363 15.46 5.66 -9.97
CA GLU A 363 15.03 4.66 -10.96
C GLU A 363 15.93 4.78 -12.19
N VAL A 364 16.60 3.71 -12.51
CA VAL A 364 17.54 3.64 -13.61
C VAL A 364 17.16 2.55 -14.59
N VAL A 365 17.45 2.79 -15.86
CA VAL A 365 17.23 1.85 -16.96
C VAL A 365 18.54 1.67 -17.72
N GLY A 366 18.90 0.45 -17.99
CA GLY A 366 20.11 0.10 -18.73
C GLY A 366 20.27 -1.42 -18.85
N ARG A 367 21.36 -1.85 -19.49
CA ARG A 367 21.67 -3.27 -19.54
C ARG A 367 21.99 -3.77 -18.13
N LYS A 368 21.67 -5.04 -17.88
CA LYS A 368 21.83 -5.68 -16.56
C LYS A 368 23.21 -5.46 -15.93
N LYS A 369 24.28 -5.62 -16.70
CA LYS A 369 25.66 -5.48 -16.21
C LYS A 369 25.93 -4.04 -15.73
N GLU A 370 25.57 -3.07 -16.55
CA GLU A 370 25.78 -1.64 -16.28
C GLU A 370 24.94 -1.17 -15.09
N VAL A 371 23.68 -1.59 -15.03
CA VAL A 371 22.78 -1.30 -13.89
C VAL A 371 23.33 -1.91 -12.59
N THR A 372 23.87 -3.13 -12.63
CA THR A 372 24.52 -3.76 -11.46
C THR A 372 25.74 -2.96 -11.02
N THR A 373 26.61 -2.56 -11.96
CA THR A 373 27.79 -1.75 -11.66
C THR A 373 27.41 -0.40 -11.05
N ALA A 374 26.41 0.27 -11.61
CA ALA A 374 25.90 1.54 -11.07
C ALA A 374 25.31 1.35 -9.65
N ALA A 375 24.60 0.25 -9.42
CA ALA A 375 24.03 -0.06 -8.12
C ALA A 375 25.11 -0.27 -7.05
N ASP A 376 26.20 -0.94 -7.36
CA ASP A 376 27.32 -1.18 -6.43
C ASP A 376 27.96 0.13 -5.93
N HIS A 377 27.98 1.17 -6.77
CA HIS A 377 28.49 2.49 -6.42
C HIS A 377 27.44 3.39 -5.75
N LEU A 378 26.20 3.38 -6.25
CA LEU A 378 25.11 4.21 -5.71
C LEU A 378 24.58 3.69 -4.38
N GLY A 379 24.34 2.37 -4.27
CA GLY A 379 23.74 1.83 -3.06
C GLY A 379 23.08 0.47 -3.22
N TYR A 380 21.80 0.39 -2.84
CA TYR A 380 21.07 -0.89 -2.81
C TYR A 380 20.04 -0.94 -3.93
N ALA A 381 20.23 -1.86 -4.88
CA ALA A 381 19.28 -2.10 -5.95
C ALA A 381 18.06 -2.88 -5.43
N ASP A 382 16.87 -2.39 -5.73
CA ASP A 382 15.62 -3.13 -5.60
C ASP A 382 15.26 -3.73 -6.96
N VAL A 383 15.82 -4.89 -7.23
CA VAL A 383 15.56 -5.61 -8.48
C VAL A 383 14.15 -6.16 -8.44
N PRO A 384 13.26 -5.78 -9.38
CA PRO A 384 11.92 -6.33 -9.44
C PRO A 384 11.97 -7.86 -9.55
N THR A 385 11.31 -8.56 -8.65
CA THR A 385 11.20 -10.01 -8.67
C THR A 385 9.75 -10.43 -8.80
N LEU A 386 9.50 -11.51 -9.52
CA LEU A 386 8.19 -12.16 -9.59
C LEU A 386 7.99 -13.15 -8.45
N ALA A 387 9.08 -13.56 -7.78
CA ALA A 387 9.03 -14.52 -6.69
C ALA A 387 8.95 -13.82 -5.32
N THR A 388 8.14 -14.39 -4.43
CA THR A 388 8.07 -13.97 -3.02
C THR A 388 9.15 -14.68 -2.23
N ASP A 389 9.87 -13.94 -1.38
CA ASP A 389 10.80 -14.52 -0.40
C ASP A 389 10.00 -15.17 0.74
N PHE A 390 9.66 -16.45 0.57
CA PHE A 390 8.90 -17.21 1.56
C PHE A 390 9.69 -17.50 2.84
N VAL A 391 11.03 -17.52 2.77
CA VAL A 391 11.87 -17.66 3.97
C VAL A 391 11.66 -16.45 4.86
N PHE A 392 11.70 -15.27 4.26
CA PHE A 392 11.48 -14.01 4.97
C PHE A 392 10.06 -13.90 5.56
N VAL A 393 9.03 -14.26 4.77
CA VAL A 393 7.62 -14.26 5.24
C VAL A 393 7.42 -15.28 6.36
N GLY A 394 7.88 -16.51 6.18
CA GLY A 394 7.69 -17.59 7.14
C GLY A 394 8.41 -17.34 8.46
N LEU A 395 9.70 -17.02 8.42
CA LEU A 395 10.49 -16.73 9.62
C LEU A 395 10.04 -15.42 10.28
N GLY A 396 9.69 -14.41 9.49
CA GLY A 396 9.16 -13.14 10.01
C GLY A 396 7.85 -13.33 10.76
N THR A 397 6.92 -14.09 10.19
CA THR A 397 5.63 -14.39 10.84
C THR A 397 5.82 -15.26 12.08
N LEU A 398 6.71 -16.27 12.04
CA LEU A 398 7.04 -17.10 13.18
C LEU A 398 7.63 -16.27 14.34
N LEU A 399 8.68 -15.49 14.07
CA LEU A 399 9.33 -14.66 15.09
C LEU A 399 8.34 -13.63 15.68
N GLY A 400 7.53 -13.02 14.81
CA GLY A 400 6.47 -12.12 15.25
C GLY A 400 5.45 -12.82 16.16
N GLY A 401 4.95 -13.98 15.75
CA GLY A 401 4.04 -14.78 16.55
C GLY A 401 4.63 -15.13 17.91
N LEU A 402 5.87 -15.59 17.96
CA LEU A 402 6.58 -15.88 19.21
C LEU A 402 6.72 -14.65 20.10
N LEU A 403 7.09 -13.50 19.55
CA LEU A 403 7.13 -12.24 20.31
C LEU A 403 5.75 -11.85 20.84
N GLY A 404 4.70 -12.10 20.07
CA GLY A 404 3.32 -11.81 20.47
C GLY A 404 2.82 -12.65 21.64
N THR A 405 3.37 -13.86 21.83
CA THR A 405 3.02 -14.72 22.98
C THR A 405 3.68 -14.28 24.28
N LEU A 406 4.65 -13.38 24.23
CA LEU A 406 5.27 -12.83 25.44
C LEU A 406 4.23 -12.02 26.22
N ALA A 407 3.92 -12.47 27.42
CA ALA A 407 2.98 -11.81 28.29
C ALA A 407 3.70 -11.02 29.37
N VAL A 408 3.31 -9.77 29.54
CA VAL A 408 3.76 -8.93 30.65
C VAL A 408 2.67 -8.92 31.73
N LYS A 409 3.00 -9.32 32.94
CA LYS A 409 2.06 -9.31 34.05
C LYS A 409 2.04 -7.94 34.72
N PHE A 410 0.87 -7.30 34.71
CA PHE A 410 0.59 -6.12 35.53
C PHE A 410 -0.42 -6.50 36.64
N GLY A 411 0.06 -6.71 37.82
CA GLY A 411 -0.76 -7.22 38.92
C GLY A 411 -1.32 -8.62 38.58
N ASN A 412 -2.64 -8.77 38.60
CA ASN A 412 -3.32 -10.03 38.29
C ASN A 412 -3.68 -10.18 36.81
N VAL A 413 -3.41 -9.17 35.98
CA VAL A 413 -3.74 -9.19 34.54
C VAL A 413 -2.49 -9.50 33.72
N SER A 414 -2.57 -10.51 32.86
CA SER A 414 -1.52 -10.88 31.90
C SER A 414 -1.84 -10.24 30.55
N ILE A 415 -1.02 -9.28 30.15
CA ILE A 415 -1.19 -8.56 28.88
C ILE A 415 -0.23 -9.14 27.86
N SER A 416 -0.74 -9.69 26.77
CA SER A 416 0.04 -10.10 25.60
C SER A 416 -0.52 -9.45 24.35
N LEU A 417 0.33 -9.28 23.31
CA LEU A 417 -0.11 -8.81 22.00
C LEU A 417 -0.85 -9.89 21.20
N GLY A 418 -0.82 -11.14 21.67
CA GLY A 418 -1.27 -12.29 20.91
C GLY A 418 -0.37 -12.61 19.70
N THR A 419 -0.49 -13.80 19.16
CA THR A 419 0.32 -14.24 18.00
C THR A 419 0.12 -13.31 16.79
N SER A 420 -1.09 -12.85 16.59
CA SER A 420 -1.50 -12.00 15.48
C SER A 420 -0.95 -10.57 15.61
N GLY A 421 -1.01 -9.98 16.80
CA GLY A 421 -0.42 -8.66 17.07
C GLY A 421 1.10 -8.66 16.93
N GLY A 422 1.75 -9.73 17.37
CA GLY A 422 3.19 -9.93 17.16
C GLY A 422 3.56 -10.04 15.68
N ALA A 423 2.78 -10.77 14.88
CA ALA A 423 2.97 -10.87 13.42
C ALA A 423 2.86 -9.48 12.74
N LEU A 424 1.92 -8.63 13.17
CA LEU A 424 1.79 -7.26 12.67
C LEU A 424 3.05 -6.43 12.94
N ILE A 425 3.57 -6.47 14.18
CA ILE A 425 4.76 -5.71 14.57
C ILE A 425 5.98 -6.20 13.82
N ALA A 426 6.14 -7.52 13.67
CA ALA A 426 7.22 -8.09 12.86
C ALA A 426 7.13 -7.63 11.39
N GLY A 427 5.94 -7.66 10.81
CA GLY A 427 5.70 -7.12 9.47
C GLY A 427 6.11 -5.65 9.34
N LEU A 428 5.68 -4.79 10.28
CA LEU A 428 6.06 -3.36 10.31
C LEU A 428 7.57 -3.16 10.33
N LEU A 429 8.27 -3.86 11.23
CA LEU A 429 9.72 -3.74 11.38
C LEU A 429 10.46 -4.27 10.15
N LEU A 430 10.07 -5.45 9.67
CA LEU A 430 10.71 -6.08 8.52
C LEU A 430 10.45 -5.33 7.22
N GLY A 431 9.25 -4.79 7.01
CA GLY A 431 8.94 -3.90 5.90
C GLY A 431 9.78 -2.62 5.92
N TRP A 432 9.96 -2.04 7.10
CA TRP A 432 10.84 -0.88 7.28
C TRP A 432 12.32 -1.21 7.02
N ILE A 433 12.82 -2.33 7.54
CA ILE A 433 14.20 -2.79 7.29
C ILE A 433 14.41 -3.00 5.78
N ARG A 434 13.48 -3.68 5.11
CA ARG A 434 13.47 -3.88 3.67
C ARG A 434 13.55 -2.56 2.90
N SER A 435 12.77 -1.54 3.29
CA SER A 435 12.79 -0.24 2.62
C SER A 435 14.13 0.50 2.71
N LYS A 436 15.00 0.10 3.65
CA LYS A 436 16.35 0.66 3.79
C LYS A 436 17.44 -0.19 3.15
N ARG A 437 17.20 -1.49 3.05
CA ARG A 437 18.12 -2.47 2.46
C ARG A 437 17.31 -3.46 1.62
N PRO A 438 16.99 -3.13 0.37
CA PRO A 438 16.11 -3.94 -0.48
C PRO A 438 16.75 -5.22 -1.03
N VAL A 439 17.73 -5.77 -0.33
CA VAL A 439 18.47 -6.99 -0.75
C VAL A 439 17.69 -8.26 -0.44
N TYR A 440 16.97 -8.31 0.71
CA TYR A 440 16.23 -9.48 1.20
C TYR A 440 14.78 -9.16 1.43
N GLY A 441 13.94 -10.20 1.47
CA GLY A 441 12.54 -10.08 1.85
C GLY A 441 11.67 -9.44 0.77
N ALA A 442 11.97 -9.64 -0.50
CA ALA A 442 11.16 -9.13 -1.58
C ALA A 442 9.80 -9.82 -1.62
N ILE A 443 8.73 -9.05 -1.54
CA ILE A 443 7.37 -9.51 -1.73
C ILE A 443 6.75 -8.63 -2.82
N PRO A 444 6.50 -9.18 -4.03
CA PRO A 444 5.88 -8.44 -5.12
C PRO A 444 4.54 -7.82 -4.73
N LYS A 445 4.20 -6.67 -5.29
CA LYS A 445 2.91 -5.99 -5.02
C LYS A 445 1.70 -6.91 -5.26
N ALA A 446 1.76 -7.73 -6.32
CA ALA A 446 0.71 -8.71 -6.63
C ALA A 446 0.58 -9.78 -5.53
N SER A 447 1.70 -10.30 -5.01
CA SER A 447 1.71 -11.27 -3.91
C SER A 447 1.18 -10.65 -2.62
N LEU A 448 1.60 -9.42 -2.28
CA LEU A 448 1.06 -8.68 -1.13
C LEU A 448 -0.45 -8.48 -1.24
N TRP A 449 -0.95 -8.14 -2.43
CA TRP A 449 -2.38 -8.01 -2.67
C TRP A 449 -3.11 -9.34 -2.43
N VAL A 450 -2.57 -10.45 -2.95
CA VAL A 450 -3.16 -11.78 -2.75
C VAL A 450 -3.17 -12.16 -1.27
N PHE A 451 -2.04 -12.04 -0.57
CA PHE A 451 -1.96 -12.41 0.86
C PHE A 451 -2.87 -11.55 1.75
N ASN A 452 -2.94 -10.25 1.47
CA ASN A 452 -3.83 -9.35 2.20
C ASN A 452 -5.31 -9.72 1.97
N ASN A 453 -5.72 -9.89 0.71
CA ASN A 453 -7.12 -10.17 0.41
C ASN A 453 -7.52 -11.61 0.76
N LEU A 454 -6.71 -12.59 0.40
CA LEU A 454 -7.00 -13.99 0.68
C LEU A 454 -6.92 -14.27 2.18
N GLY A 455 -5.86 -13.80 2.85
CA GLY A 455 -5.68 -13.99 4.29
C GLY A 455 -6.84 -13.40 5.10
N LEU A 456 -7.21 -12.13 4.82
CA LEU A 456 -8.34 -11.49 5.49
C LEU A 456 -9.67 -12.19 5.20
N ASN A 457 -9.98 -12.43 3.93
CA ASN A 457 -11.29 -12.97 3.57
C ASN A 457 -11.45 -14.46 3.94
N MET A 458 -10.36 -15.23 3.95
CA MET A 458 -10.35 -16.59 4.48
C MET A 458 -10.62 -16.60 5.99
N TYR A 459 -9.94 -15.72 6.73
CA TYR A 459 -10.18 -15.50 8.15
C TYR A 459 -11.64 -15.12 8.44
N ILE A 460 -12.18 -14.13 7.71
CA ILE A 460 -13.58 -13.69 7.87
C ILE A 460 -14.59 -14.76 7.46
N ALA A 461 -14.29 -15.57 6.43
CA ALA A 461 -15.14 -16.69 6.03
C ALA A 461 -15.24 -17.74 7.15
N VAL A 462 -14.08 -18.10 7.75
CA VAL A 462 -14.04 -19.04 8.88
C VAL A 462 -14.86 -18.52 10.06
N ILE A 463 -14.69 -17.24 10.42
CA ILE A 463 -15.47 -16.62 11.49
C ILE A 463 -16.96 -16.62 11.16
N GLY A 464 -17.34 -16.22 9.96
CA GLY A 464 -18.75 -16.19 9.54
C GLY A 464 -19.39 -17.56 9.64
N ILE A 465 -18.72 -18.61 9.11
CA ILE A 465 -19.23 -19.98 9.16
C ILE A 465 -19.34 -20.46 10.62
N ALA A 466 -18.32 -20.25 11.44
CA ALA A 466 -18.30 -20.66 12.84
C ALA A 466 -19.38 -19.95 13.68
N SER A 467 -19.64 -18.67 13.39
CA SER A 467 -20.65 -17.86 14.10
C SER A 467 -22.08 -18.09 13.57
N GLY A 468 -22.24 -18.76 12.43
CA GLY A 468 -23.54 -18.97 11.78
C GLY A 468 -24.61 -19.52 12.72
N PRO A 469 -24.39 -20.67 13.39
CA PRO A 469 -25.39 -21.29 14.25
C PRO A 469 -25.88 -20.40 15.40
N SER A 470 -24.97 -19.60 15.99
CA SER A 470 -25.27 -18.71 17.12
C SER A 470 -25.64 -17.28 16.71
N PHE A 471 -25.62 -16.95 15.41
CA PHE A 471 -25.79 -15.58 14.95
C PHE A 471 -27.14 -14.97 15.33
N ILE A 472 -28.23 -15.72 15.14
CA ILE A 472 -29.57 -15.23 15.44
C ILE A 472 -29.74 -14.98 16.94
N SER A 473 -29.35 -15.94 17.77
CA SER A 473 -29.43 -15.81 19.23
C SER A 473 -28.54 -14.68 19.77
N SER A 474 -27.33 -14.51 19.22
CA SER A 474 -26.46 -13.38 19.56
C SER A 474 -27.04 -12.06 19.10
N PHE A 475 -27.67 -12.02 17.92
CA PHE A 475 -28.35 -10.82 17.43
C PHE A 475 -29.52 -10.40 18.34
N GLU A 476 -30.33 -11.37 18.79
CA GLU A 476 -31.44 -11.13 19.74
C GLU A 476 -30.90 -10.66 21.11
N ALA A 477 -29.84 -11.27 21.61
CA ALA A 477 -29.22 -10.92 22.89
C ALA A 477 -28.60 -9.50 22.88
N VAL A 478 -27.89 -9.13 21.81
CA VAL A 478 -27.31 -7.79 21.63
C VAL A 478 -28.38 -6.74 21.44
N GLY A 479 -29.41 -7.06 20.68
CA GLY A 479 -30.57 -6.20 20.41
C GLY A 479 -30.25 -4.97 19.54
N PRO A 480 -31.26 -4.12 19.28
CA PRO A 480 -31.11 -2.96 18.39
C PRO A 480 -30.22 -1.84 18.96
N LYS A 481 -29.88 -1.88 20.26
CA LYS A 481 -29.02 -0.89 20.92
C LYS A 481 -27.64 -0.77 20.22
N ILE A 482 -27.13 -1.85 19.63
CA ILE A 482 -25.83 -1.84 18.95
C ILE A 482 -25.82 -0.96 17.70
N PHE A 483 -26.95 -0.79 17.02
CA PHE A 483 -27.07 0.14 15.88
C PHE A 483 -26.86 1.58 16.32
N ILE A 484 -27.47 1.97 17.44
CA ILE A 484 -27.32 3.31 18.04
C ILE A 484 -25.87 3.49 18.50
N ALA A 485 -25.30 2.48 19.16
CA ALA A 485 -23.92 2.47 19.59
C ALA A 485 -22.97 2.66 18.40
N GLY A 486 -23.12 1.89 17.33
CA GLY A 486 -22.32 2.01 16.11
C GLY A 486 -22.45 3.38 15.44
N LEU A 487 -23.65 3.97 15.43
CA LEU A 487 -23.87 5.31 14.90
C LEU A 487 -23.10 6.35 15.69
N ILE A 488 -23.17 6.32 17.03
CA ILE A 488 -22.48 7.24 17.94
C ILE A 488 -20.96 7.12 17.75
N VAL A 489 -20.41 5.91 17.79
CA VAL A 489 -18.96 5.65 17.62
C VAL A 489 -18.48 5.99 16.19
N THR A 490 -19.41 6.01 15.22
CA THR A 490 -19.11 6.48 13.87
C THR A 490 -19.08 8.00 13.79
N LEU A 491 -20.15 8.66 14.22
CA LEU A 491 -20.37 10.08 13.92
C LEU A 491 -19.56 11.01 14.83
N ILE A 492 -19.49 10.73 16.14
CA ILE A 492 -18.85 11.65 17.11
C ILE A 492 -17.35 11.82 16.83
N PRO A 493 -16.53 10.75 16.76
CA PRO A 493 -15.10 10.91 16.49
C PRO A 493 -14.82 11.55 15.13
N MET A 494 -15.64 11.24 14.11
CA MET A 494 -15.46 11.78 12.78
C MET A 494 -15.78 13.28 12.73
N PHE A 495 -16.87 13.71 13.38
CA PHE A 495 -17.26 15.12 13.44
C PHE A 495 -16.22 15.95 14.19
N ILE A 496 -15.76 15.46 15.35
CA ILE A 496 -14.67 16.09 16.12
C ILE A 496 -13.38 16.12 15.28
N GLY A 497 -13.06 15.03 14.62
CA GLY A 497 -11.89 14.93 13.73
C GLY A 497 -11.91 15.92 12.57
N LEU A 498 -13.07 16.13 11.93
CA LEU A 498 -13.24 17.17 10.92
C LEU A 498 -12.91 18.56 11.49
N ILE A 499 -13.43 18.89 12.67
CA ILE A 499 -13.15 20.18 13.32
C ILE A 499 -11.66 20.31 13.63
N LEU A 500 -11.05 19.28 14.23
CA LEU A 500 -9.63 19.29 14.57
C LEU A 500 -8.75 19.43 13.32
N SER A 501 -9.05 18.71 12.25
CA SER A 501 -8.20 18.66 11.05
C SER A 501 -8.02 20.03 10.40
N PHE A 502 -9.09 20.84 10.30
CA PHE A 502 -8.98 22.15 9.64
C PHE A 502 -8.82 23.33 10.61
N LYS A 503 -9.36 23.28 11.86
CA LYS A 503 -9.23 24.39 12.82
C LYS A 503 -7.94 24.32 13.64
N VAL A 504 -7.58 23.12 14.14
CA VAL A 504 -6.41 22.95 15.03
C VAL A 504 -5.16 22.61 14.23
N PHE A 505 -5.20 21.57 13.42
CA PHE A 505 -4.06 21.16 12.61
C PHE A 505 -3.85 22.00 11.37
N LYS A 506 -4.87 22.78 10.96
CA LYS A 506 -4.84 23.71 9.81
C LYS A 506 -4.39 23.00 8.52
N PHE A 507 -4.85 21.77 8.30
CA PHE A 507 -4.61 21.08 7.05
C PHE A 507 -5.34 21.75 5.89
N HIS A 508 -4.78 21.64 4.70
CA HIS A 508 -5.50 22.00 3.48
C HIS A 508 -6.81 21.20 3.39
N PRO A 509 -7.96 21.81 3.01
CA PRO A 509 -9.27 21.14 3.08
C PRO A 509 -9.33 19.76 2.46
N ALA A 510 -8.76 19.57 1.26
CA ALA A 510 -8.72 18.26 0.61
C ALA A 510 -7.87 17.24 1.39
N ILE A 511 -6.72 17.67 1.93
CA ILE A 511 -5.83 16.83 2.76
C ILE A 511 -6.53 16.50 4.08
N ALA A 512 -7.23 17.45 4.71
CA ALA A 512 -7.99 17.25 5.95
C ALA A 512 -9.05 16.13 5.80
N LEU A 513 -9.82 16.18 4.70
CA LEU A 513 -10.79 15.12 4.38
C LEU A 513 -10.12 13.76 4.17
N GLY A 514 -8.98 13.76 3.50
CA GLY A 514 -8.14 12.57 3.34
C GLY A 514 -7.63 12.02 4.66
N CYS A 515 -7.11 12.88 5.54
CA CYS A 515 -6.64 12.50 6.88
C CYS A 515 -7.76 11.86 7.72
N CYS A 516 -8.95 12.44 7.70
CA CYS A 516 -10.11 11.87 8.39
C CYS A 516 -10.51 10.50 7.82
N ALA A 517 -10.50 10.35 6.48
CA ALA A 517 -10.79 9.07 5.83
C ALA A 517 -9.74 8.01 6.19
N GLY A 518 -8.45 8.38 6.20
CA GLY A 518 -7.35 7.47 6.53
C GLY A 518 -7.36 7.05 7.99
N ALA A 519 -7.54 8.00 8.91
CA ALA A 519 -7.61 7.72 10.35
C ALA A 519 -8.74 6.74 10.73
N ARG A 520 -9.76 6.64 9.91
CA ARG A 520 -10.88 5.68 10.04
C ARG A 520 -10.79 4.49 9.11
N LYS A 521 -9.73 4.37 8.32
CA LYS A 521 -9.51 3.28 7.36
C LYS A 521 -10.60 3.13 6.29
N THR A 522 -11.37 4.20 6.04
CA THR A 522 -12.50 4.15 5.11
C THR A 522 -12.06 4.51 3.67
N THR A 523 -11.81 3.49 2.86
CA THR A 523 -11.54 3.66 1.42
C THR A 523 -12.77 4.18 0.67
N ALA A 524 -13.98 3.77 1.09
CA ALA A 524 -15.23 4.27 0.52
C ALA A 524 -15.39 5.78 0.78
N GLY A 525 -15.04 6.25 1.98
CA GLY A 525 -15.02 7.68 2.31
C GLY A 525 -14.02 8.46 1.47
N LEU A 526 -12.81 7.93 1.28
CA LEU A 526 -11.81 8.54 0.40
C LEU A 526 -12.33 8.63 -1.05
N GLY A 527 -12.85 7.52 -1.59
CA GLY A 527 -13.39 7.49 -2.96
C GLY A 527 -14.49 8.52 -3.17
N ALA A 528 -15.43 8.64 -2.23
CA ALA A 528 -16.51 9.64 -2.29
C ALA A 528 -15.96 11.08 -2.28
N VAL A 529 -14.93 11.37 -1.49
CA VAL A 529 -14.29 12.69 -1.47
C VAL A 529 -13.57 12.97 -2.79
N GLN A 530 -12.79 12.01 -3.30
CA GLN A 530 -12.06 12.17 -4.58
C GLN A 530 -13.01 12.38 -5.75
N GLU A 531 -14.08 11.59 -5.85
CA GLU A 531 -15.11 11.73 -6.88
C GLU A 531 -15.77 13.11 -6.84
N ARG A 532 -16.15 13.58 -5.65
CA ARG A 532 -16.80 14.88 -5.48
C ARG A 532 -15.88 16.06 -5.71
N LEU A 533 -14.60 15.97 -5.37
CA LEU A 533 -13.62 17.01 -5.64
C LEU A 533 -13.08 16.96 -7.07
N GLY A 534 -13.17 15.80 -7.73
CA GLY A 534 -12.53 15.55 -9.03
C GLY A 534 -11.00 15.58 -8.94
N SER A 535 -10.42 15.11 -7.81
CA SER A 535 -9.00 15.26 -7.50
C SER A 535 -8.47 14.10 -6.67
N SER A 536 -7.18 13.77 -6.86
CA SER A 536 -6.47 12.77 -6.06
C SER A 536 -5.79 13.33 -4.80
N VAL A 537 -5.76 14.64 -4.60
CA VAL A 537 -5.11 15.31 -3.45
C VAL A 537 -5.51 14.73 -2.08
N PRO A 538 -6.77 14.33 -1.82
CA PRO A 538 -7.13 13.69 -0.56
C PRO A 538 -6.31 12.44 -0.22
N ALA A 539 -5.81 11.71 -1.22
CA ALA A 539 -4.99 10.52 -0.99
C ALA A 539 -3.67 10.82 -0.25
N ILE A 540 -3.15 12.04 -0.35
CA ILE A 540 -1.91 12.46 0.33
C ILE A 540 -2.09 12.33 1.85
N GLY A 541 -3.13 12.94 2.41
CA GLY A 541 -3.41 12.84 3.85
C GLY A 541 -3.89 11.45 4.27
N TYR A 542 -4.65 10.78 3.41
CA TYR A 542 -5.14 9.41 3.66
C TYR A 542 -3.99 8.43 3.91
N THR A 543 -2.96 8.44 3.09
CA THR A 543 -1.92 7.41 3.10
C THR A 543 -1.19 7.35 4.45
N ILE A 544 -0.81 8.50 5.00
CA ILE A 544 -0.09 8.58 6.28
C ILE A 544 -1.01 8.17 7.44
N THR A 545 -2.19 8.77 7.51
CA THR A 545 -3.13 8.53 8.62
C THR A 545 -3.68 7.09 8.61
N TYR A 546 -3.87 6.50 7.42
CA TYR A 546 -4.24 5.09 7.28
C TYR A 546 -3.16 4.15 7.82
N ALA A 547 -1.88 4.43 7.50
CA ALA A 547 -0.76 3.62 7.96
C ALA A 547 -0.67 3.59 9.49
N VAL A 548 -0.81 4.75 10.13
CA VAL A 548 -0.75 4.89 11.59
C VAL A 548 -1.97 4.23 12.25
N SER A 549 -3.17 4.58 11.80
CA SER A 549 -4.40 4.09 12.42
C SER A 549 -4.61 2.59 12.22
N ASN A 550 -4.08 2.01 11.13
CA ASN A 550 -4.14 0.57 10.93
C ASN A 550 -3.43 -0.22 12.03
N THR A 551 -2.37 0.33 12.59
CA THR A 551 -1.61 -0.27 13.71
C THR A 551 -2.23 0.10 15.05
N VAL A 552 -2.52 1.39 15.26
CA VAL A 552 -2.98 1.91 16.56
C VAL A 552 -4.37 1.36 16.93
N LEU A 553 -5.30 1.27 15.97
CA LEU A 553 -6.64 0.74 16.24
C LEU A 553 -6.63 -0.75 16.63
N ILE A 554 -5.70 -1.55 16.12
CA ILE A 554 -5.56 -2.95 16.53
C ILE A 554 -5.16 -3.02 18.00
N ILE A 555 -4.16 -2.23 18.41
CA ILE A 555 -3.72 -2.12 19.80
C ILE A 555 -4.86 -1.61 20.69
N PHE A 556 -5.62 -0.63 20.22
CA PHE A 556 -6.75 -0.06 20.96
C PHE A 556 -7.93 -1.03 21.08
N GLY A 557 -8.10 -1.95 20.12
CA GLY A 557 -9.05 -3.05 20.25
C GLY A 557 -8.69 -3.98 21.41
N ILE A 558 -7.43 -4.33 21.55
CA ILE A 558 -6.90 -5.11 22.69
C ILE A 558 -7.14 -4.35 24.01
N ILE A 559 -6.78 -3.06 24.04
CA ILE A 559 -6.95 -2.20 25.21
C ILE A 559 -8.42 -2.09 25.61
N LEU A 560 -9.34 -1.92 24.65
CA LEU A 560 -10.77 -1.83 24.93
C LEU A 560 -11.30 -3.10 25.59
N VAL A 561 -10.90 -4.28 25.10
CA VAL A 561 -11.27 -5.56 25.70
C VAL A 561 -10.77 -5.63 27.15
N LEU A 562 -9.49 -5.30 27.38
CA LEU A 562 -8.88 -5.36 28.70
C LEU A 562 -9.42 -4.33 29.69
N LEU A 563 -9.90 -3.17 29.21
CA LEU A 563 -10.52 -2.15 30.09
C LEU A 563 -11.93 -2.53 30.54
N LEU A 564 -12.61 -3.41 29.80
CA LEU A 564 -13.97 -3.84 30.08
C LEU A 564 -14.04 -5.24 30.74
N ALA A 565 -12.94 -6.01 30.67
CA ALA A 565 -12.80 -7.31 31.32
C ALA A 565 -12.50 -7.15 32.81
#